data_0f6da9ecb00b07b938ab9314047a8e94
#
_entry.id   0f6da9ecb00b07b938ab9314047a8e94
#
_cell.length_a   1.000
_cell.length_b   1.000
_cell.length_c   1.000
_cell.angle_alpha   90.00
_cell.angle_beta   90.00
_cell.angle_gamma   90.00
#
_symmetry.space_group_name_H-M   'P 1'
#
loop_
_entity.id
_entity.type
_entity.pdbx_description
1 polymer ?
#
loop_
_entity_poly.entity_id
_entity_poly.type
_entity_poly.pdbx_seq_one_letter_code
_entity_poly.pdbx_strand_id
1 'polypeptide(L)'
;TDPACVDVMSRFYPRVKAEYLNPGVPEGSDKERAENARWEHLLDIAMRKNDNRPVLTSEYAHCMGNALGNFKEYWEEIYSHPRMAGGFIWDWVDQGIYAPGTNHVLYGGDFGDKPNLKAFCLNGVVFSDRSVSAKYQEVKHTYAPVWITQKGDEIWVKNHHSHLSLEGFSCQYQVTKNGALVQEGELKMPSVQPGDSA
;
A
#
# COMPACT_ATOMS: atom_id res chain seq x y z
N THR A 1 -21.86 6.93 -11.52
CA THR A 1 -22.12 5.54 -11.96
C THR A 1 -20.97 5.09 -12.84
N ASP A 2 -20.42 3.94 -12.53
CA ASP A 2 -19.32 3.39 -13.31
C ASP A 2 -19.82 2.93 -14.68
N PRO A 3 -19.10 3.23 -15.78
CA PRO A 3 -19.55 2.87 -17.13
C PRO A 3 -19.72 1.36 -17.29
N ALA A 4 -20.76 0.94 -17.99
CA ALA A 4 -20.99 -0.48 -18.28
C ALA A 4 -19.97 -1.08 -19.27
N CYS A 5 -19.20 -0.24 -19.95
CA CYS A 5 -18.21 -0.66 -20.95
C CYS A 5 -16.84 -1.00 -20.39
N VAL A 6 -16.64 -0.96 -19.06
CA VAL A 6 -15.38 -1.32 -18.42
C VAL A 6 -15.51 -2.63 -17.66
N ASP A 7 -14.48 -3.47 -17.72
CA ASP A 7 -14.43 -4.77 -17.05
C ASP A 7 -13.93 -4.70 -15.63
N VAL A 8 -13.24 -3.62 -15.28
CA VAL A 8 -12.67 -3.37 -13.95
C VAL A 8 -13.07 -1.98 -13.47
N MET A 9 -13.52 -1.89 -12.24
CA MET A 9 -13.80 -0.60 -11.61
C MET A 9 -12.53 -0.07 -10.94
N SER A 10 -12.18 1.17 -11.20
CA SER A 10 -11.04 1.80 -10.54
C SER A 10 -11.43 3.08 -9.83
N ARG A 11 -10.66 3.42 -8.80
CA ARG A 11 -10.75 4.71 -8.11
C ARG A 11 -9.37 5.33 -7.98
N PHE A 12 -9.39 6.64 -7.98
CA PHE A 12 -8.21 7.48 -7.79
C PHE A 12 -8.23 7.99 -6.34
N TYR A 13 -7.25 7.59 -5.53
CA TYR A 13 -7.15 7.91 -4.11
C TYR A 13 -8.44 7.66 -3.31
N PRO A 14 -9.02 6.45 -3.36
CA PRO A 14 -10.13 6.10 -2.49
C PRO A 14 -9.69 6.15 -1.02
N ARG A 15 -10.63 6.30 -0.11
CA ARG A 15 -10.35 6.18 1.32
C ARG A 15 -10.39 4.72 1.76
N VAL A 16 -9.50 4.39 2.67
CA VAL A 16 -9.60 3.21 3.52
C VAL A 16 -10.35 3.62 4.77
N LYS A 17 -11.22 2.77 5.27
CA LYS A 17 -12.11 3.00 6.41
C LYS A 17 -13.04 4.22 6.26
N ALA A 18 -14.33 4.00 6.47
CA ALA A 18 -15.37 5.03 6.30
C ALA A 18 -15.14 6.27 7.18
N GLU A 19 -14.61 6.10 8.40
CA GLU A 19 -14.30 7.19 9.31
C GLU A 19 -13.22 8.16 8.81
N TYR A 20 -12.48 7.81 7.78
CA TYR A 20 -11.50 8.70 7.16
C TYR A 20 -12.07 9.51 6.00
N LEU A 21 -13.32 9.24 5.64
CA LEU A 21 -14.05 10.11 4.73
C LEU A 21 -14.33 11.45 5.41
N ASN A 22 -14.11 12.52 4.68
CA ASN A 22 -14.44 13.88 5.11
C ASN A 22 -13.94 14.25 6.54
N PRO A 23 -12.68 14.04 6.89
CA PRO A 23 -12.20 14.34 8.23
C PRO A 23 -12.41 15.83 8.55
N GLY A 24 -13.19 16.14 9.58
CA GLY A 24 -13.50 17.49 10.01
C GLY A 24 -14.54 18.22 9.14
N VAL A 25 -15.20 17.53 8.23
CA VAL A 25 -16.33 18.07 7.44
C VAL A 25 -17.62 17.44 7.99
N PRO A 26 -18.59 18.21 8.48
CA PRO A 26 -19.86 17.67 8.96
C PRO A 26 -20.62 16.96 7.83
N GLU A 27 -21.24 15.84 8.16
CA GLU A 27 -22.12 15.11 7.26
C GLU A 27 -23.25 16.03 6.73
N GLY A 28 -23.58 15.91 5.45
CA GLY A 28 -24.62 16.70 4.80
C GLY A 28 -24.27 18.17 4.57
N SER A 29 -23.02 18.58 4.81
CA SER A 29 -22.59 19.94 4.52
C SER A 29 -22.26 20.13 3.05
N ASP A 30 -22.32 21.41 2.56
CA ASP A 30 -21.94 21.74 1.17
C ASP A 30 -20.47 21.43 0.83
N LYS A 31 -19.66 21.15 1.85
CA LYS A 31 -18.27 20.71 1.65
C LYS A 31 -18.15 19.25 1.32
N GLU A 32 -19.19 18.48 1.52
CA GLU A 32 -19.31 17.08 1.08
C GLU A 32 -19.76 17.04 -0.36
N ARG A 33 -18.90 17.30 -1.29
CA ARG A 33 -19.26 17.26 -2.70
C ARG A 33 -18.09 16.87 -3.59
N ALA A 34 -17.97 17.48 -4.72
CA ALA A 34 -17.08 17.07 -5.79
C ALA A 34 -15.63 16.78 -5.36
N GLU A 35 -15.06 17.55 -4.46
CA GLU A 35 -13.71 17.29 -3.95
C GLU A 35 -13.60 15.98 -3.16
N ASN A 36 -14.67 15.56 -2.53
CA ASN A 36 -14.71 14.35 -1.73
C ASN A 36 -15.20 13.13 -2.52
N ALA A 37 -15.81 13.32 -3.67
CA ALA A 37 -16.30 12.23 -4.51
C ALA A 37 -15.20 11.25 -4.92
N ARG A 38 -13.98 11.74 -5.10
CA ARG A 38 -12.79 10.93 -5.37
C ARG A 38 -12.30 10.12 -4.17
N TRP A 39 -12.85 10.37 -2.99
CA TRP A 39 -12.47 9.72 -1.75
C TRP A 39 -13.51 8.71 -1.30
N GLU A 40 -14.24 8.12 -2.22
CA GLU A 40 -15.15 7.02 -1.93
C GLU A 40 -14.40 5.92 -1.15
N HIS A 41 -15.12 5.25 -0.28
CA HIS A 41 -14.58 4.09 0.42
C HIS A 41 -14.53 2.88 -0.53
N LEU A 42 -13.35 2.30 -0.69
CA LEU A 42 -13.13 1.26 -1.70
C LEU A 42 -13.97 0.01 -1.43
N LEU A 43 -14.08 -0.40 -0.18
CA LEU A 43 -14.86 -1.56 0.24
C LEU A 43 -16.35 -1.39 -0.06
N ASP A 44 -16.92 -0.20 0.10
CA ASP A 44 -18.34 0.05 -0.21
C ASP A 44 -18.63 -0.16 -1.70
N ILE A 45 -17.67 0.17 -2.57
CA ILE A 45 -17.79 -0.10 -4.00
C ILE A 45 -17.75 -1.60 -4.28
N ALA A 46 -16.85 -2.32 -3.61
CA ALA A 46 -16.74 -3.77 -3.75
C ALA A 46 -17.97 -4.51 -3.21
N MET A 47 -18.66 -3.96 -2.24
CA MET A 47 -19.87 -4.55 -1.64
C MET A 47 -21.17 -4.30 -2.43
N ARG A 48 -21.15 -3.55 -3.54
CA ARG A 48 -22.35 -3.30 -4.36
C ARG A 48 -22.90 -4.60 -4.91
N LYS A 49 -24.16 -4.89 -4.58
CA LYS A 49 -24.80 -6.20 -4.84
C LYS A 49 -25.02 -6.56 -6.32
N ASN A 50 -25.13 -5.57 -7.18
CA ASN A 50 -25.47 -5.76 -8.61
C ASN A 50 -24.25 -5.61 -9.53
N ASP A 51 -23.06 -5.76 -9.01
CA ASP A 51 -21.84 -5.62 -9.77
C ASP A 51 -20.81 -6.65 -9.28
N ASN A 52 -20.29 -7.45 -10.21
CA ASN A 52 -19.30 -8.50 -9.93
C ASN A 52 -17.90 -8.15 -10.43
N ARG A 53 -17.73 -6.98 -11.02
CA ARG A 53 -16.43 -6.56 -11.56
C ARG A 53 -15.40 -6.40 -10.46
N PRO A 54 -14.12 -6.74 -10.72
CA PRO A 54 -13.04 -6.41 -9.82
C PRO A 54 -12.96 -4.90 -9.53
N VAL A 55 -12.54 -4.55 -8.35
CA VAL A 55 -12.36 -3.17 -7.89
C VAL A 55 -10.89 -2.97 -7.52
N LEU A 56 -10.27 -1.93 -8.03
CA LEU A 56 -8.91 -1.57 -7.70
C LEU A 56 -8.77 -0.05 -7.51
N THR A 57 -7.67 0.37 -6.95
CA THR A 57 -7.29 1.78 -6.97
C THR A 57 -6.25 2.02 -8.05
N SER A 58 -6.59 2.90 -9.02
CA SER A 58 -5.70 3.25 -10.12
C SER A 58 -4.49 4.06 -9.66
N GLU A 59 -4.62 4.71 -8.50
CA GLU A 59 -3.54 5.42 -7.84
C GLU A 59 -3.87 5.56 -6.37
N TYR A 60 -2.91 5.28 -5.48
CA TYR A 60 -3.06 5.43 -4.04
C TYR A 60 -1.70 5.60 -3.36
N ALA A 61 -1.71 5.90 -2.06
CA ALA A 61 -0.51 5.95 -1.23
C ALA A 61 0.59 6.86 -1.81
N HIS A 62 0.23 8.11 -2.12
CA HIS A 62 1.15 9.11 -2.66
C HIS A 62 2.39 9.28 -1.76
N CYS A 63 3.57 8.95 -2.29
CA CYS A 63 4.78 8.77 -1.50
C CYS A 63 5.66 10.03 -1.36
N MET A 64 5.14 11.22 -1.67
CA MET A 64 5.91 12.46 -1.51
C MET A 64 6.25 12.74 -0.04
N GLY A 65 7.49 13.04 0.24
CA GLY A 65 7.96 13.41 1.58
C GLY A 65 7.83 12.27 2.60
N ASN A 66 7.27 12.57 3.76
CA ASN A 66 7.03 11.63 4.85
C ASN A 66 5.63 11.00 4.78
N ALA A 67 5.22 10.60 3.61
CA ALA A 67 3.93 10.00 3.33
C ALA A 67 3.92 8.48 3.58
N LEU A 68 2.85 7.82 3.13
CA LEU A 68 2.51 6.42 3.21
C LEU A 68 1.71 6.04 4.46
N GLY A 69 0.88 6.95 4.96
CA GLY A 69 -0.07 6.63 6.04
C GLY A 69 -1.15 5.64 5.59
N ASN A 70 -1.57 4.79 6.52
CA ASN A 70 -2.65 3.79 6.35
C ASN A 70 -2.41 2.76 5.23
N PHE A 71 -1.16 2.51 4.86
CA PHE A 71 -0.84 1.59 3.77
C PHE A 71 -1.23 0.14 4.12
N LYS A 72 -0.95 -0.27 5.35
CA LYS A 72 -1.33 -1.58 5.88
C LYS A 72 -2.85 -1.74 5.91
N GLU A 73 -3.60 -0.73 6.35
CA GLU A 73 -5.05 -0.75 6.42
C GLU A 73 -5.71 -0.90 5.05
N TYR A 74 -5.14 -0.31 4.00
CA TYR A 74 -5.59 -0.58 2.62
C TYR A 74 -5.52 -2.06 2.28
N TRP A 75 -4.44 -2.73 2.65
CA TRP A 75 -4.25 -4.14 2.32
C TRP A 75 -5.05 -5.07 3.22
N GLU A 76 -5.30 -4.70 4.46
CA GLU A 76 -6.27 -5.40 5.31
C GLU A 76 -7.67 -5.38 4.69
N GLU A 77 -8.12 -4.24 4.17
CA GLU A 77 -9.40 -4.16 3.44
C GLU A 77 -9.36 -4.91 2.10
N ILE A 78 -8.31 -4.75 1.30
CA ILE A 78 -8.16 -5.42 0.01
C ILE A 78 -8.28 -6.95 0.18
N TYR A 79 -7.59 -7.51 1.17
CA TYR A 79 -7.69 -8.94 1.46
C TYR A 79 -9.03 -9.37 2.09
N SER A 80 -9.83 -8.44 2.60
CA SER A 80 -11.12 -8.75 3.24
C SER A 80 -12.23 -9.07 2.25
N HIS A 81 -12.11 -8.71 0.98
CA HIS A 81 -13.19 -8.86 0.01
C HIS A 81 -12.69 -9.35 -1.36
N PRO A 82 -13.29 -10.44 -1.90
CA PRO A 82 -12.77 -11.12 -3.11
C PRO A 82 -12.81 -10.28 -4.38
N ARG A 83 -13.61 -9.22 -4.44
CA ARG A 83 -13.64 -8.30 -5.58
C ARG A 83 -12.55 -7.25 -5.54
N MET A 84 -11.87 -7.05 -4.39
CA MET A 84 -10.81 -6.07 -4.27
C MET A 84 -9.51 -6.65 -4.83
N ALA A 85 -9.05 -6.09 -5.94
CA ALA A 85 -7.95 -6.64 -6.73
C ALA A 85 -6.58 -6.00 -6.42
N GLY A 86 -6.55 -4.92 -5.61
CA GLY A 86 -5.32 -4.23 -5.26
C GLY A 86 -5.26 -2.78 -5.74
N GLY A 87 -4.06 -2.29 -5.99
CA GLY A 87 -3.86 -0.92 -6.43
C GLY A 87 -2.44 -0.61 -6.89
N PHE A 88 -2.28 0.57 -7.49
CA PHE A 88 -1.03 1.08 -8.01
C PHE A 88 -0.52 2.22 -7.14
N ILE A 89 0.58 1.99 -6.44
CA ILE A 89 1.22 2.96 -5.55
C ILE A 89 1.77 4.14 -6.36
N TRP A 90 1.59 5.36 -5.88
CA TRP A 90 2.16 6.54 -6.48
C TRP A 90 3.24 7.18 -5.59
N ASP A 91 4.51 7.04 -5.94
CA ASP A 91 5.09 6.36 -7.07
C ASP A 91 6.20 5.40 -6.60
N TRP A 92 6.74 4.58 -7.50
CA TRP A 92 7.81 3.67 -7.10
C TRP A 92 9.14 4.38 -6.92
N VAL A 93 9.49 5.28 -7.84
CA VAL A 93 10.79 5.97 -7.88
C VAL A 93 10.59 7.47 -7.92
N ASP A 94 11.35 8.22 -7.12
CA ASP A 94 11.46 9.67 -7.28
C ASP A 94 11.86 10.01 -8.72
N GLN A 95 11.10 10.90 -9.35
CA GLN A 95 11.28 11.28 -10.76
C GLN A 95 12.30 12.41 -10.95
N GLY A 96 13.07 12.74 -9.93
CA GLY A 96 14.15 13.72 -10.02
C GLY A 96 15.34 13.19 -10.83
N ILE A 97 16.10 14.08 -11.40
CA ILE A 97 17.26 13.78 -12.27
C ILE A 97 18.52 14.29 -11.58
N TYR A 98 19.54 13.45 -11.46
CA TYR A 98 20.83 13.88 -10.91
C TYR A 98 21.54 14.86 -11.84
N ALA A 99 22.00 15.98 -11.29
CA ALA A 99 22.90 16.87 -12.02
C ALA A 99 24.20 16.13 -12.34
N PRO A 100 24.70 16.20 -13.59
CA PRO A 100 25.90 15.48 -14.00
C PRO A 100 27.10 15.72 -13.07
N GLY A 101 27.70 14.63 -12.58
CA GLY A 101 28.87 14.67 -11.73
C GLY A 101 28.62 15.12 -10.28
N THR A 102 27.36 15.17 -9.84
CA THR A 102 26.99 15.58 -8.48
C THR A 102 25.99 14.60 -7.86
N ASN A 103 25.76 14.73 -6.55
CA ASN A 103 24.67 14.07 -5.83
C ASN A 103 23.43 14.97 -5.69
N HIS A 104 23.37 16.05 -6.47
CA HIS A 104 22.25 16.98 -6.42
C HIS A 104 21.12 16.55 -7.35
N VAL A 105 19.92 16.39 -6.81
CA VAL A 105 18.72 15.99 -7.56
C VAL A 105 18.02 17.26 -8.07
N LEU A 106 17.83 17.33 -9.37
CA LEU A 106 17.09 18.39 -10.06
C LEU A 106 15.62 17.98 -10.23
N TYR A 107 14.74 18.96 -10.14
CA TYR A 107 13.30 18.81 -10.29
C TYR A 107 12.67 20.03 -10.98
N GLY A 108 11.35 20.15 -10.98
CA GLY A 108 10.64 21.18 -11.72
C GLY A 108 11.12 22.60 -11.42
N GLY A 109 11.49 23.34 -12.46
CA GLY A 109 12.06 24.68 -12.45
C GLY A 109 13.59 24.75 -12.55
N ASP A 110 14.30 23.67 -12.19
CA ASP A 110 15.76 23.62 -12.24
C ASP A 110 16.30 23.60 -13.67
N PHE A 111 15.46 23.24 -14.63
CA PHE A 111 15.75 23.22 -16.07
C PHE A 111 15.31 24.49 -16.80
N GLY A 112 14.86 25.53 -16.06
CA GLY A 112 14.30 26.74 -16.64
C GLY A 112 12.86 26.57 -17.16
N ASP A 113 12.24 25.43 -16.91
CA ASP A 113 10.88 25.09 -17.32
C ASP A 113 9.82 25.91 -16.57
N LYS A 114 8.81 26.40 -17.31
CA LYS A 114 7.67 27.15 -16.79
C LYS A 114 6.42 26.84 -17.63
N PRO A 115 5.28 26.54 -16.98
CA PRO A 115 5.08 26.34 -15.53
C PRO A 115 5.69 25.04 -15.02
N ASN A 116 5.90 24.96 -13.69
CA ASN A 116 6.37 23.73 -13.05
C ASN A 116 5.75 23.56 -11.65
N LEU A 117 5.83 22.36 -11.09
CA LEU A 117 5.32 22.01 -9.77
C LEU A 117 6.43 21.75 -8.73
N LYS A 118 7.64 22.26 -8.98
CA LYS A 118 8.77 22.11 -8.07
C LYS A 118 9.05 20.62 -7.78
N ALA A 119 9.26 20.30 -6.51
CA ALA A 119 9.56 18.95 -6.02
C ALA A 119 8.36 17.96 -6.05
N PHE A 120 7.23 18.33 -6.66
CA PHE A 120 6.04 17.46 -6.72
C PHE A 120 6.24 16.20 -7.58
N CYS A 121 7.40 16.03 -8.16
CA CYS A 121 7.85 14.82 -8.85
C CYS A 121 8.75 13.91 -7.96
N LEU A 122 9.08 14.34 -6.73
CA LEU A 122 9.83 13.53 -5.77
C LEU A 122 8.84 12.78 -4.87
N ASN A 123 8.22 11.75 -5.42
CA ASN A 123 7.09 11.05 -4.82
C ASN A 123 7.28 9.52 -4.82
N GLY A 124 8.52 9.08 -4.86
CA GLY A 124 8.87 7.65 -4.89
C GLY A 124 8.91 6.98 -3.53
N VAL A 125 8.66 5.68 -3.52
CA VAL A 125 9.00 4.76 -2.43
C VAL A 125 10.51 4.67 -2.28
N VAL A 126 11.24 4.71 -3.40
CA VAL A 126 12.70 4.77 -3.44
C VAL A 126 13.16 6.09 -4.07
N PHE A 127 14.38 6.49 -3.74
CA PHE A 127 14.98 7.70 -4.30
C PHE A 127 15.35 7.56 -5.78
N SER A 128 15.68 8.67 -6.45
CA SER A 128 16.03 8.70 -7.87
C SER A 128 17.23 7.79 -8.22
N ASP A 129 18.14 7.56 -7.28
CA ASP A 129 19.30 6.64 -7.42
C ASP A 129 18.96 5.18 -7.10
N ARG A 130 17.70 4.89 -6.77
CA ARG A 130 17.17 3.59 -6.32
C ARG A 130 17.58 3.21 -4.90
N SER A 131 18.25 4.05 -4.15
CA SER A 131 18.44 3.82 -2.72
C SER A 131 17.09 3.81 -1.99
N VAL A 132 16.99 3.00 -0.94
CA VAL A 132 15.73 2.81 -0.24
C VAL A 132 15.44 3.96 0.73
N SER A 133 14.19 4.40 0.76
CA SER A 133 13.69 5.32 1.77
C SER A 133 13.11 4.57 2.98
N ALA A 134 12.79 5.28 4.05
CA ALA A 134 12.09 4.69 5.20
C ALA A 134 10.74 4.07 4.81
N LYS A 135 10.03 4.64 3.83
CA LYS A 135 8.75 4.16 3.30
C LYS A 135 8.84 2.75 2.70
N TYR A 136 9.98 2.40 2.13
CA TYR A 136 10.22 1.09 1.53
C TYR A 136 10.00 -0.05 2.53
N GLN A 137 10.32 0.14 3.79
CA GLN A 137 10.14 -0.90 4.80
C GLN A 137 8.66 -1.19 5.06
N GLU A 138 7.83 -0.18 5.08
CA GLU A 138 6.37 -0.34 5.20
C GLU A 138 5.79 -1.07 3.98
N VAL A 139 6.21 -0.67 2.77
CA VAL A 139 5.78 -1.34 1.53
C VAL A 139 6.23 -2.80 1.51
N LYS A 140 7.50 -3.06 1.84
CA LYS A 140 8.06 -4.42 1.92
C LYS A 140 7.28 -5.30 2.90
N HIS A 141 6.97 -4.77 4.08
CA HIS A 141 6.24 -5.50 5.10
C HIS A 141 4.80 -5.78 4.68
N THR A 142 4.11 -4.77 4.18
CA THR A 142 2.69 -4.88 3.79
C THR A 142 2.48 -5.75 2.56
N TYR A 143 3.39 -5.68 1.58
CA TYR A 143 3.34 -6.52 0.38
C TYR A 143 3.90 -7.93 0.57
N ALA A 144 4.45 -8.23 1.75
CA ALA A 144 4.90 -9.59 2.03
C ALA A 144 3.72 -10.58 1.88
N PRO A 145 3.88 -11.63 1.08
CA PRO A 145 2.80 -12.59 0.87
C PRO A 145 2.59 -13.54 2.05
N VAL A 146 3.39 -13.42 3.08
CA VAL A 146 3.25 -14.16 4.34
C VAL A 146 3.22 -13.16 5.49
N TRP A 147 2.10 -13.12 6.20
CA TRP A 147 1.97 -12.26 7.38
C TRP A 147 2.13 -13.10 8.64
N ILE A 148 2.96 -12.62 9.53
CA ILE A 148 3.23 -13.24 10.83
C ILE A 148 2.67 -12.33 11.91
N THR A 149 1.82 -12.87 12.77
CA THR A 149 1.23 -12.15 13.90
C THR A 149 1.38 -12.94 15.18
N GLN A 150 1.62 -12.26 16.29
CA GLN A 150 1.63 -12.86 17.60
C GLN A 150 0.24 -12.71 18.25
N LYS A 151 -0.29 -13.80 18.80
CA LYS A 151 -1.54 -13.83 19.57
C LYS A 151 -1.26 -14.54 20.91
N GLY A 152 -1.07 -13.78 21.96
CA GLY A 152 -0.62 -14.35 23.24
C GLY A 152 0.77 -14.97 23.11
N ASP A 153 0.87 -16.25 23.44
CA ASP A 153 2.12 -17.02 23.33
C ASP A 153 2.28 -17.77 22.00
N GLU A 154 1.32 -17.60 21.09
CA GLU A 154 1.30 -18.25 19.79
C GLU A 154 1.75 -17.32 18.68
N ILE A 155 2.44 -17.86 17.69
CA ILE A 155 2.78 -17.16 16.43
C ILE A 155 1.91 -17.74 15.33
N TRP A 156 1.12 -16.86 14.73
CA TRP A 156 0.21 -17.18 13.64
C TRP A 156 0.79 -16.76 12.32
N VAL A 157 0.63 -17.62 11.32
CA VAL A 157 1.09 -17.38 9.94
C VAL A 157 -0.12 -17.35 9.02
N LYS A 158 -0.28 -16.26 8.27
CA LYS A 158 -1.29 -16.11 7.22
C LYS A 158 -0.61 -16.16 5.86
N ASN A 159 -1.08 -17.04 4.99
CA ASN A 159 -0.62 -17.17 3.61
C ASN A 159 -1.48 -16.32 2.67
N HIS A 160 -0.92 -15.25 2.13
CA HIS A 160 -1.54 -14.38 1.14
C HIS A 160 -1.13 -14.71 -0.31
N HIS A 161 -0.34 -15.76 -0.52
CA HIS A 161 -0.11 -16.24 -1.89
C HIS A 161 -1.43 -16.71 -2.51
N SER A 162 -1.56 -16.52 -3.83
CA SER A 162 -2.74 -16.97 -4.57
C SER A 162 -2.66 -18.44 -4.96
N HIS A 163 -1.44 -18.99 -5.11
CA HIS A 163 -1.25 -20.33 -5.69
C HIS A 163 -0.16 -21.16 -5.01
N LEU A 164 0.59 -20.61 -4.06
CA LEU A 164 1.68 -21.32 -3.38
C LEU A 164 1.28 -21.65 -1.93
N SER A 165 1.36 -22.93 -1.56
CA SER A 165 1.33 -23.30 -0.16
C SER A 165 2.66 -22.93 0.51
N LEU A 166 2.68 -22.85 1.84
CA LEU A 166 3.92 -22.61 2.59
C LEU A 166 4.71 -23.90 2.87
N GLU A 167 4.30 -25.02 2.29
CA GLU A 167 5.05 -26.25 2.35
C GLU A 167 6.44 -26.09 1.73
N GLY A 168 7.47 -26.45 2.47
CA GLY A 168 8.85 -26.31 2.01
C GLY A 168 9.48 -24.92 2.23
N PHE A 169 8.75 -23.96 2.77
CA PHE A 169 9.35 -22.71 3.24
C PHE A 169 10.09 -22.94 4.55
N SER A 170 11.22 -22.27 4.75
CA SER A 170 11.91 -22.21 6.03
C SER A 170 11.52 -20.94 6.79
N CYS A 171 11.42 -21.02 8.10
CA CYS A 171 11.16 -19.90 8.98
C CYS A 171 12.32 -19.75 9.97
N GLN A 172 13.14 -18.72 9.79
CA GLN A 172 14.21 -18.39 10.74
C GLN A 172 13.72 -17.31 11.69
N TYR A 173 14.11 -17.41 12.97
CA TYR A 173 13.80 -16.44 13.98
C TYR A 173 15.02 -15.95 14.74
N GLN A 174 14.96 -14.73 15.21
CA GLN A 174 15.94 -14.15 16.12
C GLN A 174 15.22 -13.46 17.26
N VAL A 175 15.67 -13.73 18.49
CA VAL A 175 15.22 -13.04 19.69
C VAL A 175 16.31 -12.07 20.10
N THR A 176 15.97 -10.81 20.23
CA THR A 176 16.90 -9.76 20.67
C THR A 176 16.43 -9.14 21.99
N LYS A 177 17.37 -8.80 22.85
CA LYS A 177 17.13 -8.02 24.08
C LYS A 177 18.00 -6.77 24.03
N ASN A 178 17.36 -5.60 24.05
CA ASN A 178 18.05 -4.30 23.93
C ASN A 178 19.01 -4.24 22.72
N GLY A 179 18.61 -4.81 21.58
CA GLY A 179 19.42 -4.86 20.37
C GLY A 179 20.49 -5.96 20.31
N ALA A 180 20.76 -6.67 21.40
CA ALA A 180 21.69 -7.80 21.42
C ALA A 180 20.96 -9.11 21.13
N LEU A 181 21.52 -9.92 20.24
CA LEU A 181 21.00 -11.26 19.93
C LEU A 181 21.08 -12.15 21.18
N VAL A 182 19.97 -12.77 21.55
CA VAL A 182 19.87 -13.67 22.71
C VAL A 182 19.67 -15.11 22.25
N GLN A 183 18.89 -15.31 21.22
CA GLN A 183 18.57 -16.61 20.69
C GLN A 183 18.25 -16.50 19.19
N GLU A 184 18.62 -17.52 18.44
CA GLU A 184 18.18 -17.69 17.05
C GLU A 184 17.93 -19.16 16.75
N GLY A 185 17.19 -19.44 15.71
CA GLY A 185 16.88 -20.79 15.29
C GLY A 185 15.98 -20.85 14.09
N GLU A 186 15.58 -22.04 13.77
CA GLU A 186 14.66 -22.34 12.68
C GLU A 186 13.39 -22.99 13.25
N LEU A 187 12.23 -22.55 12.77
CA LEU A 187 10.94 -23.14 13.05
C LEU A 187 10.47 -23.92 11.83
N LYS A 188 9.87 -25.06 12.08
CA LYS A 188 9.21 -25.82 11.03
C LYS A 188 7.98 -25.04 10.57
N MET A 189 7.96 -24.64 9.30
CA MET A 189 6.80 -23.99 8.72
C MET A 189 5.65 -25.01 8.58
N PRO A 190 4.44 -24.70 9.07
CA PRO A 190 3.28 -25.52 8.81
C PRO A 190 2.91 -25.50 7.31
N SER A 191 2.24 -26.53 6.83
CA SER A 191 1.65 -26.53 5.49
C SER A 191 0.40 -25.66 5.50
N VAL A 192 0.53 -24.41 5.07
CA VAL A 192 -0.58 -23.44 5.00
C VAL A 192 -0.96 -23.22 3.55
N GLN A 193 -2.19 -23.56 3.19
CA GLN A 193 -2.68 -23.38 1.82
C GLN A 193 -2.90 -21.90 1.49
N PRO A 194 -2.98 -21.54 0.20
CA PRO A 194 -3.30 -20.17 -0.22
C PRO A 194 -4.59 -19.67 0.44
N GLY A 195 -4.51 -18.50 1.06
CA GLY A 195 -5.63 -17.88 1.76
C GLY A 195 -5.89 -18.40 3.18
N ASP A 196 -5.21 -19.44 3.65
CA ASP A 196 -5.39 -20.01 4.99
C ASP A 196 -4.43 -19.39 6.04
N SER A 197 -4.63 -19.80 7.29
CA SER A 197 -3.78 -19.46 8.44
C SER A 197 -3.51 -20.67 9.30
N ALA A 198 -2.42 -20.70 9.97
CA ALA A 198 -2.06 -21.72 10.98
C ALA A 198 -1.28 -21.07 12.15
#